data_d48ff320ffadbedd25a5aa592a441751
#
_entry.id   d48ff320ffadbedd25a5aa592a441751
#
_cell.length_a   1.000
_cell.length_b   1.000
_cell.length_c   1.000
_cell.angle_alpha   90.00
_cell.angle_beta   90.00
_cell.angle_gamma   90.00
#
_symmetry.space_group_name_H-M   'P 1'
#
loop_
_entity.id
_entity.type
_entity.pdbx_description
1 polymer ?
#
loop_
_entity_poly.entity_id
_entity_poly.type
_entity_poly.pdbx_seq_one_letter_code
_entity_poly.pdbx_strand_id
1 'polypeptide(L)'
;KITAWNTHFGSADNQDISLLISGTNQADNGSGSAITTRAEATSYYNQLMNIAEDRKDCVVFFSPIKSDVVDSGVAGATNVKTTADTLNSSSYASMSCNWLYIYDRYNDRYVYAPDNGAVAGLCARTDYTNDAWYSPAGFNRGQLFGVTKLAFNPTQANRDALYKARVNPVVTFPGQGTLLFGDKTLIANAGSAFSRINVRRLF
;
A
#
# COMPACT_ATOMS: atom_id res chain seq x y z
N LYS A 1 -14.99 14.39 -0.09
CA LYS A 1 -14.55 13.23 -0.93
C LYS A 1 -14.93 11.89 -0.34
N ILE A 2 -14.77 11.66 0.96
CA ILE A 2 -15.15 10.37 1.58
C ILE A 2 -16.66 10.12 1.45
N THR A 3 -17.51 11.16 1.57
CA THR A 3 -18.95 11.01 1.30
C THR A 3 -19.20 10.49 -0.12
N ALA A 4 -18.47 11.00 -1.12
CA ALA A 4 -18.56 10.50 -2.49
C ALA A 4 -18.05 9.06 -2.62
N TRP A 5 -16.97 8.70 -1.91
CA TRP A 5 -16.48 7.32 -1.85
C TRP A 5 -17.53 6.38 -1.27
N ASN A 6 -18.13 6.74 -0.12
CA ASN A 6 -19.21 5.96 0.49
C ASN A 6 -20.43 5.84 -0.43
N THR A 7 -20.80 6.90 -1.12
CA THR A 7 -21.94 6.88 -2.05
C THR A 7 -21.70 5.93 -3.23
N HIS A 8 -20.49 5.91 -3.78
CA HIS A 8 -20.17 5.12 -4.99
C HIS A 8 -19.62 3.74 -4.68
N PHE A 9 -18.85 3.59 -3.62
CA PHE A 9 -18.12 2.36 -3.29
C PHE A 9 -18.54 1.74 -1.96
N GLY A 10 -19.47 2.33 -1.21
CA GLY A 10 -19.89 1.83 0.10
C GLY A 10 -20.80 0.60 0.04
N SER A 11 -21.38 0.27 -1.12
CA SER A 11 -22.23 -0.91 -1.30
C SER A 11 -21.64 -1.89 -2.29
N ALA A 12 -21.54 -3.15 -1.91
CA ALA A 12 -21.12 -4.26 -2.77
C ALA A 12 -22.12 -4.50 -3.92
N ASP A 13 -23.40 -4.21 -3.70
CA ASP A 13 -24.44 -4.38 -4.73
C ASP A 13 -24.32 -3.42 -5.90
N ASN A 14 -23.70 -2.24 -5.67
CA ASN A 14 -23.62 -1.21 -6.68
C ASN A 14 -22.36 -1.34 -7.56
N GLN A 15 -21.28 -1.85 -7.01
CA GLN A 15 -19.98 -1.93 -7.69
C GLN A 15 -19.25 -3.18 -7.23
N ASP A 16 -18.87 -4.04 -8.16
CA ASP A 16 -18.01 -5.20 -7.91
C ASP A 16 -16.54 -4.75 -7.93
N ILE A 17 -15.90 -4.69 -6.76
CA ILE A 17 -14.50 -4.30 -6.61
C ILE A 17 -13.79 -5.23 -5.63
N SER A 18 -12.65 -5.77 -6.03
CA SER A 18 -11.81 -6.62 -5.18
C SER A 18 -10.59 -5.89 -4.60
N LEU A 19 -10.11 -4.86 -5.30
CA LEU A 19 -8.91 -4.10 -4.91
C LEU A 19 -9.22 -2.60 -4.90
N LEU A 20 -9.02 -1.96 -3.77
CA LEU A 20 -9.20 -0.54 -3.58
C LEU A 20 -7.82 0.11 -3.33
N ILE A 21 -7.50 1.19 -4.03
CA ILE A 21 -6.23 1.89 -3.87
C ILE A 21 -6.46 3.31 -3.36
N SER A 22 -5.65 3.76 -2.40
CA SER A 22 -5.76 5.11 -1.83
C SER A 22 -5.36 6.24 -2.79
N GLY A 23 -4.77 5.89 -3.92
CA GLY A 23 -4.26 6.88 -4.87
C GLY A 23 -3.00 7.58 -4.39
N THR A 24 -2.77 8.81 -4.86
CA THR A 24 -1.51 9.54 -4.61
C THR A 24 -1.37 10.09 -3.19
N ASN A 25 -2.37 10.00 -2.34
CA ASN A 25 -2.42 10.64 -1.02
C ASN A 25 -2.18 12.17 -1.04
N GLN A 26 -1.91 12.72 -2.20
CA GLN A 26 -1.91 14.16 -2.46
C GLN A 26 -3.31 14.65 -2.91
N ALA A 27 -4.26 13.71 -2.91
CA ALA A 27 -5.63 14.05 -3.14
C ALA A 27 -6.11 14.95 -2.00
N ASP A 28 -6.73 16.03 -2.40
CA ASP A 28 -7.47 16.97 -1.62
C ASP A 28 -8.13 16.33 -0.38
N ASN A 29 -7.83 16.87 0.78
CA ASN A 29 -8.38 16.49 2.09
C ASN A 29 -9.90 16.82 2.25
N GLY A 30 -10.59 17.12 1.16
CA GLY A 30 -11.98 17.54 1.14
C GLY A 30 -12.16 19.06 1.11
N SER A 31 -11.10 19.82 1.30
CA SER A 31 -11.08 21.30 1.26
C SER A 31 -10.34 21.86 0.05
N GLY A 32 -10.00 21.03 -0.94
CA GLY A 32 -9.20 21.43 -2.10
C GLY A 32 -7.69 21.40 -1.87
N SER A 33 -7.24 21.01 -0.69
CA SER A 33 -5.82 20.94 -0.33
C SER A 33 -5.28 19.51 -0.31
N ALA A 34 -4.04 19.31 -0.69
CA ALA A 34 -3.38 18.01 -0.62
C ALA A 34 -3.21 17.54 0.84
N ILE A 35 -3.29 16.23 1.05
CA ILE A 35 -2.95 15.62 2.33
C ILE A 35 -1.43 15.75 2.51
N THR A 36 -1.01 16.55 3.48
CA THR A 36 0.40 16.84 3.75
C THR A 36 0.84 16.39 5.13
N THR A 37 -0.09 16.16 6.04
CA THR A 37 0.20 15.76 7.41
C THR A 37 -0.16 14.29 7.67
N ARG A 38 0.56 13.65 8.60
CA ARG A 38 0.27 12.26 9.02
C ARG A 38 -1.12 12.12 9.63
N ALA A 39 -1.58 13.12 10.39
CA ALA A 39 -2.91 13.08 11.00
C ALA A 39 -4.03 13.05 9.94
N GLU A 40 -3.93 13.87 8.91
CA GLU A 40 -4.87 13.85 7.77
C GLU A 40 -4.82 12.53 7.02
N ALA A 41 -3.60 12.00 6.77
CA ALA A 41 -3.41 10.71 6.13
C ALA A 41 -4.02 9.58 6.94
N THR A 42 -3.77 9.54 8.25
CA THR A 42 -4.34 8.54 9.16
C THR A 42 -5.87 8.59 9.14
N SER A 43 -6.46 9.79 9.21
CA SER A 43 -7.91 9.95 9.12
C SER A 43 -8.46 9.44 7.79
N TYR A 44 -7.81 9.76 6.68
CA TYR A 44 -8.20 9.31 5.35
C TYR A 44 -8.09 7.79 5.20
N TYR A 45 -6.99 7.17 5.65
CA TYR A 45 -6.79 5.73 5.58
C TYR A 45 -7.78 4.96 6.44
N ASN A 46 -8.05 5.42 7.68
CA ASN A 46 -9.04 4.80 8.54
C ASN A 46 -10.45 4.84 7.92
N GLN A 47 -10.80 5.92 7.22
CA GLN A 47 -12.08 6.02 6.53
C GLN A 47 -12.17 5.07 5.32
N LEU A 48 -11.08 4.89 4.56
CA LEU A 48 -11.03 3.89 3.48
C LEU A 48 -11.09 2.46 4.03
N MET A 49 -10.45 2.20 5.18
CA MET A 49 -10.54 0.90 5.86
C MET A 49 -11.98 0.60 6.28
N ASN A 50 -12.70 1.57 6.82
CA ASN A 50 -14.11 1.39 7.19
C ASN A 50 -14.96 0.97 5.99
N ILE A 51 -14.73 1.57 4.80
CA ILE A 51 -15.44 1.16 3.58
C ILE A 51 -15.17 -0.31 3.25
N ALA A 52 -13.90 -0.74 3.32
CA ALA A 52 -13.54 -2.14 3.04
C ALA A 52 -14.09 -3.10 4.11
N GLU A 53 -14.14 -2.70 5.37
CA GLU A 53 -14.71 -3.48 6.47
C GLU A 53 -16.23 -3.61 6.38
N ASP A 54 -16.92 -2.55 5.94
CA ASP A 54 -18.38 -2.58 5.75
C ASP A 54 -18.75 -3.47 4.56
N ARG A 55 -17.98 -3.37 3.47
CA ARG A 55 -18.20 -4.18 2.25
C ARG A 55 -17.83 -5.64 2.42
N LYS A 56 -16.67 -5.94 3.01
CA LYS A 56 -16.09 -7.28 3.20
C LYS A 56 -15.69 -8.04 1.93
N ASP A 57 -15.77 -7.43 0.77
CA ASP A 57 -15.46 -8.02 -0.54
C ASP A 57 -14.18 -7.46 -1.20
N CYS A 58 -13.55 -6.48 -0.58
CA CYS A 58 -12.36 -5.84 -1.12
C CYS A 58 -11.26 -5.64 -0.08
N VAL A 59 -10.03 -5.47 -0.56
CA VAL A 59 -8.87 -5.08 0.26
C VAL A 59 -8.34 -3.75 -0.22
N VAL A 60 -8.06 -2.84 0.72
CA VAL A 60 -7.52 -1.52 0.42
C VAL A 60 -6.01 -1.48 0.57
N PHE A 61 -5.34 -0.79 -0.35
CA PHE A 61 -3.88 -0.65 -0.40
C PHE A 61 -3.46 0.79 -0.17
N PHE A 62 -2.53 0.99 0.77
CA PHE A 62 -2.00 2.29 1.15
C PHE A 62 -0.52 2.41 0.82
N SER A 63 -0.11 3.61 0.44
CA SER A 63 1.28 4.06 0.46
C SER A 63 1.45 5.16 1.51
N PRO A 64 2.65 5.37 2.06
CA PRO A 64 2.90 6.50 2.95
C PRO A 64 2.71 7.83 2.21
N ILE A 65 2.56 8.93 2.95
CA ILE A 65 2.57 10.27 2.33
C ILE A 65 3.95 10.56 1.73
N LYS A 66 3.98 11.35 0.66
CA LYS A 66 5.22 11.63 -0.09
C LYS A 66 6.31 12.21 0.80
N SER A 67 5.96 13.16 1.66
CA SER A 67 6.90 13.84 2.57
C SER A 67 7.55 12.91 3.60
N ASP A 68 6.96 11.75 3.90
CA ASP A 68 7.53 10.78 4.83
C ASP A 68 8.68 9.97 4.22
N VAL A 69 8.72 9.84 2.90
CA VAL A 69 9.67 8.94 2.22
C VAL A 69 10.52 9.59 1.17
N VAL A 70 9.97 10.53 0.39
CA VAL A 70 10.73 11.23 -0.66
C VAL A 70 11.62 12.27 0.01
N ASP A 71 12.92 12.22 -0.29
CA ASP A 71 13.96 13.09 0.27
C ASP A 71 14.17 12.99 1.79
N SER A 72 13.56 11.98 2.45
CA SER A 72 13.69 11.73 3.90
C SER A 72 14.91 10.88 4.28
N GLY A 73 15.58 10.28 3.31
CA GLY A 73 16.79 9.49 3.51
C GLY A 73 16.58 8.34 4.50
N VAL A 74 17.42 8.26 5.53
CA VAL A 74 17.38 7.20 6.55
C VAL A 74 16.15 7.28 7.46
N ALA A 75 15.49 8.44 7.55
CA ALA A 75 14.31 8.62 8.36
C ALA A 75 13.03 8.01 7.76
N GLY A 76 13.03 7.68 6.48
CA GLY A 76 11.86 7.16 5.77
C GLY A 76 11.22 5.97 6.46
N ALA A 77 11.98 4.97 6.84
CA ALA A 77 11.46 3.79 7.54
C ALA A 77 10.79 4.13 8.89
N THR A 78 11.41 5.03 9.68
CA THR A 78 10.87 5.48 10.97
C THR A 78 9.59 6.28 10.78
N ASN A 79 9.55 7.15 9.77
CA ASN A 79 8.39 7.96 9.44
C ASN A 79 7.18 7.08 9.07
N VAL A 80 7.40 6.12 8.17
CA VAL A 80 6.37 5.17 7.75
C VAL A 80 5.86 4.32 8.92
N LYS A 81 6.79 3.83 9.76
CA LYS A 81 6.42 3.09 10.98
C LYS A 81 5.55 3.94 11.90
N THR A 82 5.90 5.20 12.14
CA THR A 82 5.13 6.11 12.99
C THR A 82 3.70 6.29 12.46
N THR A 83 3.53 6.44 11.13
CA THR A 83 2.21 6.51 10.51
C THR A 83 1.44 5.19 10.68
N ALA A 84 2.09 4.05 10.44
CA ALA A 84 1.45 2.74 10.57
C ALA A 84 0.99 2.43 12.01
N ASP A 85 1.75 2.89 13.00
CA ASP A 85 1.41 2.71 14.43
C ASP A 85 0.16 3.51 14.84
N THR A 86 -0.23 4.55 14.08
CA THR A 86 -1.46 5.34 14.32
C THR A 86 -2.69 4.80 13.60
N LEU A 87 -2.52 3.84 12.68
CA LEU A 87 -3.63 3.25 11.93
C LEU A 87 -4.40 2.22 12.76
N ASN A 88 -5.72 2.16 12.52
CA ASN A 88 -6.56 1.14 13.10
C ASN A 88 -6.11 -0.27 12.65
N SER A 89 -6.45 -1.26 13.45
CA SER A 89 -6.19 -2.66 13.12
C SER A 89 -7.26 -3.16 12.16
N SER A 90 -6.87 -3.60 10.96
CA SER A 90 -7.80 -4.18 9.98
C SER A 90 -7.14 -5.26 9.15
N SER A 91 -7.86 -6.34 8.87
CA SER A 91 -7.44 -7.35 7.90
C SER A 91 -7.78 -6.97 6.46
N TYR A 92 -8.63 -5.98 6.26
CA TYR A 92 -9.06 -5.49 4.94
C TYR A 92 -8.17 -4.41 4.37
N ALA A 93 -7.03 -4.15 5.00
CA ALA A 93 -6.08 -3.14 4.56
C ALA A 93 -4.64 -3.67 4.55
N SER A 94 -3.85 -3.16 3.62
CA SER A 94 -2.43 -3.43 3.49
C SER A 94 -1.67 -2.14 3.22
N MET A 95 -0.56 -1.92 3.89
CA MET A 95 0.30 -0.76 3.71
C MET A 95 1.67 -1.20 3.21
N SER A 96 2.14 -0.57 2.16
CA SER A 96 3.52 -0.64 1.65
C SER A 96 4.35 0.55 2.15
N CYS A 97 5.67 0.54 1.93
CA CYS A 97 6.55 1.48 2.61
C CYS A 97 7.13 2.58 1.71
N ASN A 98 6.81 2.62 0.41
CA ASN A 98 7.66 3.37 -0.51
C ASN A 98 6.91 4.22 -1.54
N TRP A 99 7.70 5.03 -2.25
CA TRP A 99 7.32 5.66 -3.50
C TRP A 99 8.32 5.24 -4.59
N LEU A 100 7.78 4.98 -5.77
CA LEU A 100 8.50 4.48 -6.94
C LEU A 100 8.90 5.65 -7.83
N TYR A 101 10.15 5.73 -8.24
CA TYR A 101 10.60 6.68 -9.25
C TYR A 101 10.50 6.03 -10.62
N ILE A 102 9.54 6.50 -11.40
CA ILE A 102 9.18 5.92 -12.70
C ILE A 102 9.25 6.97 -13.80
N TYR A 103 9.46 6.50 -15.04
CA TYR A 103 9.44 7.37 -16.21
C TYR A 103 8.01 7.56 -16.72
N ASP A 104 7.55 8.81 -16.72
CA ASP A 104 6.30 9.23 -17.33
C ASP A 104 6.54 9.56 -18.81
N ARG A 105 6.24 8.60 -19.66
CA ARG A 105 6.47 8.69 -21.11
C ARG A 105 5.57 9.72 -21.79
N TYR A 106 4.46 10.13 -21.19
CA TYR A 106 3.56 11.12 -21.77
C TYR A 106 4.04 12.55 -21.60
N ASN A 107 4.73 12.81 -20.48
CA ASN A 107 5.28 14.12 -20.16
C ASN A 107 6.81 14.17 -20.27
N ASP A 108 7.43 13.10 -20.77
CA ASP A 108 8.89 12.96 -20.94
C ASP A 108 9.69 13.37 -19.68
N ARG A 109 9.27 12.85 -18.53
CA ARG A 109 9.89 13.15 -17.24
C ARG A 109 9.81 11.98 -16.27
N TYR A 110 10.72 11.98 -15.32
CA TYR A 110 10.66 11.06 -14.19
C TYR A 110 9.82 11.65 -13.05
N VAL A 111 8.97 10.84 -12.47
CA VAL A 111 8.07 11.24 -11.37
C VAL A 111 8.10 10.20 -10.24
N TYR A 112 7.87 10.68 -9.02
CA TYR A 112 7.57 9.79 -7.92
C TYR A 112 6.07 9.45 -7.91
N ALA A 113 5.75 8.17 -7.94
CA ALA A 113 4.41 7.63 -7.80
C ALA A 113 4.30 6.75 -6.55
N PRO A 114 3.17 6.73 -5.85
CA PRO A 114 2.96 5.83 -4.71
C PRO A 114 2.95 4.38 -5.18
N ASP A 115 3.43 3.48 -4.33
CA ASP A 115 3.54 2.06 -4.65
C ASP A 115 2.24 1.25 -4.49
N ASN A 116 1.18 1.82 -3.89
CA ASN A 116 -0.09 1.14 -3.63
C ASN A 116 -0.74 0.53 -4.87
N GLY A 117 -0.78 1.27 -5.98
CA GLY A 117 -1.29 0.78 -7.25
C GLY A 117 -0.45 -0.36 -7.83
N ALA A 118 0.88 -0.28 -7.70
CA ALA A 118 1.78 -1.34 -8.12
C ALA A 118 1.61 -2.61 -7.28
N VAL A 119 1.45 -2.48 -5.97
CA VAL A 119 1.18 -3.61 -5.05
C VAL A 119 -0.17 -4.26 -5.34
N ALA A 120 -1.22 -3.48 -5.57
CA ALA A 120 -2.51 -4.01 -6.01
C ALA A 120 -2.39 -4.74 -7.37
N GLY A 121 -1.61 -4.18 -8.30
CA GLY A 121 -1.30 -4.81 -9.58
C GLY A 121 -0.54 -6.14 -9.45
N LEU A 122 0.34 -6.28 -8.44
CA LEU A 122 0.98 -7.58 -8.12
C LEU A 122 -0.06 -8.62 -7.68
N CYS A 123 -1.05 -8.23 -6.90
CA CYS A 123 -2.14 -9.12 -6.52
C CYS A 123 -2.91 -9.61 -7.76
N ALA A 124 -3.36 -8.69 -8.60
CA ALA A 124 -4.08 -9.01 -9.83
C ALA A 124 -3.24 -9.88 -10.80
N ARG A 125 -1.94 -9.58 -10.93
CA ARG A 125 -1.01 -10.40 -11.74
C ARG A 125 -0.87 -11.80 -11.17
N THR A 126 -0.77 -11.94 -9.85
CA THR A 126 -0.64 -13.24 -9.18
C THR A 126 -1.90 -14.07 -9.38
N ASP A 127 -3.08 -13.47 -9.32
CA ASP A 127 -4.35 -14.14 -9.58
C ASP A 127 -4.42 -14.67 -11.03
N TYR A 128 -3.95 -13.86 -11.96
CA TYR A 128 -3.96 -14.25 -13.38
C TYR A 128 -2.93 -15.34 -13.74
N THR A 129 -1.72 -15.26 -13.15
CA THR A 129 -0.62 -16.17 -13.52
C THR A 129 -0.55 -17.43 -12.67
N ASN A 130 -1.11 -17.41 -11.48
CA ASN A 130 -1.07 -18.52 -10.52
C ASN A 130 -2.48 -18.79 -9.98
N ASP A 131 -2.80 -18.15 -8.86
CA ASP A 131 -4.12 -18.20 -8.21
C ASP A 131 -4.17 -17.23 -7.01
N ALA A 132 -5.39 -16.93 -6.52
CA ALA A 132 -5.62 -15.97 -5.44
C ALA A 132 -5.01 -16.35 -4.09
N TRP A 133 -4.78 -17.64 -3.84
CA TRP A 133 -4.14 -18.11 -2.58
C TRP A 133 -2.63 -17.95 -2.56
N TYR A 134 -1.98 -17.65 -3.68
CA TYR A 134 -0.55 -17.39 -3.68
C TYR A 134 -0.23 -15.99 -3.14
N SER A 135 0.87 -15.90 -2.38
CA SER A 135 1.40 -14.59 -1.94
C SER A 135 1.88 -13.78 -3.14
N PRO A 136 1.49 -12.49 -3.25
CA PRO A 136 1.97 -11.60 -4.30
C PRO A 136 3.41 -11.11 -4.06
N ALA A 137 4.01 -11.44 -2.92
CA ALA A 137 5.33 -10.98 -2.51
C ALA A 137 6.44 -12.00 -2.81
N GLY A 138 7.69 -11.57 -2.68
CA GLY A 138 8.90 -12.39 -2.80
C GLY A 138 9.54 -12.34 -4.17
N PHE A 139 10.65 -13.07 -4.33
CA PHE A 139 11.52 -12.98 -5.51
C PHE A 139 10.84 -13.40 -6.82
N ASN A 140 9.93 -14.34 -6.76
CA ASN A 140 9.30 -14.87 -7.97
C ASN A 140 8.08 -14.06 -8.44
N ARG A 141 7.26 -13.57 -7.51
CA ARG A 141 5.99 -12.89 -7.81
C ARG A 141 5.97 -11.41 -7.49
N GLY A 142 6.78 -10.98 -6.52
CA GLY A 142 6.80 -9.62 -6.00
C GLY A 142 7.55 -8.59 -6.86
N GLN A 143 8.07 -8.96 -8.03
CA GLN A 143 8.85 -8.05 -8.87
C GLN A 143 8.00 -6.92 -9.45
N LEU A 144 8.47 -5.68 -9.25
CA LEU A 144 7.92 -4.45 -9.79
C LEU A 144 8.73 -4.01 -11.00
N PHE A 145 8.07 -3.94 -12.15
CA PHE A 145 8.72 -3.55 -13.41
C PHE A 145 8.60 -2.05 -13.67
N GLY A 146 9.53 -1.50 -14.44
CA GLY A 146 9.52 -0.09 -14.83
C GLY A 146 9.93 0.89 -13.72
N VAL A 147 10.43 0.38 -12.60
CA VAL A 147 10.93 1.20 -11.48
C VAL A 147 12.40 1.51 -11.68
N THR A 148 12.74 2.79 -11.80
CA THR A 148 14.14 3.25 -11.94
C THR A 148 14.86 3.25 -10.60
N LYS A 149 14.20 3.75 -9.55
CA LYS A 149 14.71 3.74 -8.17
C LYS A 149 13.54 3.84 -7.16
N LEU A 150 13.83 3.51 -5.92
CA LEU A 150 12.93 3.75 -4.79
C LEU A 150 13.20 5.14 -4.17
N ALA A 151 12.21 5.71 -3.47
CA ALA A 151 12.41 6.93 -2.69
C ALA A 151 13.44 6.70 -1.58
N PHE A 152 13.41 5.54 -0.93
CA PHE A 152 14.49 5.03 -0.07
C PHE A 152 14.57 3.51 -0.19
N ASN A 153 15.77 2.94 -0.01
CA ASN A 153 15.95 1.49 0.00
C ASN A 153 16.15 1.01 1.45
N PRO A 154 15.17 0.30 2.06
CA PRO A 154 15.23 -0.08 3.46
C PRO A 154 16.35 -1.11 3.70
N THR A 155 17.18 -0.86 4.70
CA THR A 155 18.18 -1.83 5.22
C THR A 155 17.48 -3.05 5.84
N GLN A 156 18.24 -4.11 6.16
CA GLN A 156 17.66 -5.29 6.82
C GLN A 156 16.96 -4.90 8.13
N ALA A 157 17.60 -4.12 8.98
CA ALA A 157 17.01 -3.65 10.24
C ALA A 157 15.72 -2.85 10.03
N ASN A 158 15.70 -1.98 8.99
CA ASN A 158 14.52 -1.22 8.63
C ASN A 158 13.39 -2.14 8.13
N ARG A 159 13.70 -3.15 7.31
CA ARG A 159 12.71 -4.14 6.85
C ARG A 159 12.08 -4.89 8.01
N ASP A 160 12.89 -5.34 8.96
CA ASP A 160 12.42 -6.05 10.14
C ASP A 160 11.52 -5.16 11.02
N ALA A 161 11.90 -3.90 11.20
CA ALA A 161 11.10 -2.92 11.95
C ALA A 161 9.76 -2.61 11.26
N LEU A 162 9.78 -2.37 9.94
CA LEU A 162 8.58 -2.14 9.14
C LEU A 162 7.65 -3.36 9.15
N TYR A 163 8.21 -4.55 8.97
CA TYR A 163 7.43 -5.79 8.96
C TYR A 163 6.80 -6.10 10.34
N LYS A 164 7.48 -5.78 11.44
CA LYS A 164 6.90 -5.82 12.80
C LYS A 164 5.76 -4.81 12.96
N ALA A 165 5.87 -3.64 12.33
CA ALA A 165 4.83 -2.62 12.31
C ALA A 165 3.71 -2.90 11.29
N ARG A 166 3.65 -4.09 10.71
CA ARG A 166 2.63 -4.52 9.74
C ARG A 166 2.70 -3.81 8.37
N VAL A 167 3.83 -3.18 8.08
CA VAL A 167 4.10 -2.52 6.80
C VAL A 167 4.89 -3.48 5.91
N ASN A 168 4.53 -3.56 4.64
CA ASN A 168 5.16 -4.42 3.65
C ASN A 168 6.35 -3.71 3.00
N PRO A 169 7.59 -4.18 3.21
CA PRO A 169 8.75 -3.55 2.60
C PRO A 169 8.76 -3.71 1.08
N VAL A 170 9.03 -2.61 0.39
CA VAL A 170 9.42 -2.60 -1.04
C VAL A 170 10.90 -2.30 -1.11
N VAL A 171 11.66 -3.17 -1.75
CA VAL A 171 13.12 -3.21 -1.66
C VAL A 171 13.73 -3.42 -3.03
N THR A 172 14.88 -2.80 -3.29
CA THR A 172 15.72 -3.12 -4.44
C THR A 172 16.90 -3.98 -3.99
N PHE A 173 16.99 -5.20 -4.53
CA PHE A 173 18.13 -6.09 -4.32
C PHE A 173 19.04 -6.09 -5.54
N PRO A 174 20.37 -6.08 -5.34
CA PRO A 174 21.33 -6.23 -6.43
C PRO A 174 21.06 -7.51 -7.24
N GLY A 175 20.97 -7.38 -8.56
CA GLY A 175 20.73 -8.50 -9.46
C GLY A 175 19.29 -9.06 -9.47
N GLN A 176 18.40 -8.62 -8.58
CA GLN A 176 17.01 -9.09 -8.51
C GLN A 176 15.98 -7.98 -8.84
N GLY A 177 16.43 -6.73 -8.90
CA GLY A 177 15.55 -5.59 -9.13
C GLY A 177 14.73 -5.18 -7.91
N THR A 178 13.68 -4.41 -8.16
CA THR A 178 12.77 -3.91 -7.14
C THR A 178 11.63 -4.89 -6.93
N LEU A 179 11.32 -5.20 -5.67
CA LEU A 179 10.27 -6.16 -5.35
C LEU A 179 9.54 -5.84 -4.04
N LEU A 180 8.31 -6.31 -3.95
CA LEU A 180 7.53 -6.38 -2.71
C LEU A 180 8.04 -7.55 -1.87
N PHE A 181 8.50 -7.26 -0.63
CA PHE A 181 9.10 -8.26 0.26
C PHE A 181 8.26 -8.52 1.52
N GLY A 182 6.95 -8.33 1.45
CA GLY A 182 6.00 -8.62 2.52
C GLY A 182 4.57 -8.67 1.99
N ASP A 183 3.73 -9.43 2.67
CA ASP A 183 2.33 -9.68 2.29
C ASP A 183 1.36 -9.57 3.49
N LYS A 184 1.70 -8.75 4.47
CA LYS A 184 0.88 -8.54 5.67
C LYS A 184 -0.29 -7.61 5.42
N THR A 185 -1.39 -7.90 6.10
CA THR A 185 -2.47 -6.95 6.35
C THR A 185 -2.17 -6.10 7.60
N LEU A 186 -2.96 -5.06 7.84
CA LEU A 186 -2.82 -4.19 9.02
C LEU A 186 -3.42 -4.77 10.30
N ILE A 187 -3.80 -6.05 10.33
CA ILE A 187 -4.34 -6.67 11.53
C ILE A 187 -3.28 -6.73 12.65
N ALA A 188 -3.65 -6.31 13.86
CA ALA A 188 -2.74 -6.29 15.01
C ALA A 188 -2.40 -7.70 15.50
N ASN A 189 -3.34 -8.64 15.43
CA ASN A 189 -3.12 -10.03 15.79
C ASN A 189 -2.34 -10.77 14.69
N ALA A 190 -1.03 -10.86 14.84
CA ALA A 190 -0.15 -11.56 13.90
C ALA A 190 -0.42 -13.07 13.78
N GLY A 191 -1.08 -13.68 14.77
CA GLY A 191 -1.49 -15.09 14.73
C GLY A 191 -2.80 -15.34 13.98
N SER A 192 -3.49 -14.29 13.53
CA SER A 192 -4.69 -14.43 12.72
C SER A 192 -4.36 -15.00 11.33
N ALA A 193 -5.19 -15.91 10.82
CA ALA A 193 -5.11 -16.39 9.44
C ALA A 193 -5.18 -15.22 8.44
N PHE A 194 -5.97 -14.19 8.75
CA PHE A 194 -6.13 -12.99 7.93
C PHE A 194 -4.98 -11.98 8.05
N SER A 195 -3.88 -12.34 8.68
CA SER A 195 -2.66 -11.51 8.71
C SER A 195 -1.92 -11.45 7.36
N ARG A 196 -2.37 -12.22 6.37
CA ARG A 196 -1.81 -12.27 5.01
C ARG A 196 -2.80 -11.75 3.98
N ILE A 197 -2.31 -10.97 3.02
CA ILE A 197 -3.13 -10.38 1.95
C ILE A 197 -3.84 -11.45 1.13
N ASN A 198 -3.13 -12.50 0.73
CA ASN A 198 -3.68 -13.59 -0.08
C ASN A 198 -4.82 -14.33 0.65
N VAL A 199 -4.68 -14.60 1.95
CA VAL A 199 -5.72 -15.26 2.73
C VAL A 199 -6.95 -14.34 2.87
N ARG A 200 -6.74 -13.04 3.16
CA ARG A 200 -7.85 -12.09 3.28
C ARG A 200 -8.60 -11.89 1.96
N ARG A 201 -7.91 -11.98 0.83
CA ARG A 201 -8.54 -11.84 -0.49
C ARG A 201 -9.30 -13.09 -0.93
N LEU A 202 -8.94 -14.25 -0.39
CA LEU A 202 -9.60 -15.51 -0.72
C LEU A 202 -10.93 -15.69 0.05
N PHE A 203 -11.02 -15.16 1.25
CA PHE A 203 -12.15 -15.28 2.18
C PHE A 203 -12.78 -13.91 2.52
#